data_780bd270848fd172a48a7afea447fcf4
#
_entry.id   780bd270848fd172a48a7afea447fcf4
#
_cell.length_a   1.000
_cell.length_b   1.000
_cell.length_c   1.000
_cell.angle_alpha   90.00
_cell.angle_beta   90.00
_cell.angle_gamma   90.00
#
_symmetry.space_group_name_H-M   'P 1'
#
loop_
_entity.id
_entity.type
_entity.pdbx_description
1 polymer ?
#
loop_
_entity_poly.entity_id
_entity_poly.type
_entity_poly.pdbx_seq_one_letter_code
_entity_poly.pdbx_strand_id
1 'polypeptide(L)'
;TGVVTGEELNIEQHTLEPVRGWRTRVRWGVDKQGRAGTRQRRSNELVTGAACTQLAPGLAERLVGEGARRFTPGAEVIAVLDGEGNRHVVETRKAPRGRRVETIREVVEGSGKVHEHVDGRTFSFPATAFWQAHSHAPAAYTDLIAEWLGGREYQEHTAWDLYGGVGLFVPVLAHAVQGKVISVDYSPAATAGEQAGLADCDVEVKSAKVEQVAAQLPKPGAVVLDPPRTGAGEDVIRSVAAAAPQTVVHVG
;
A
#
# COMPACT_ATOMS: atom_id res chain seq x y z
N THR A 1 22.72 -6.43 -1.51
CA THR A 1 22.90 -6.88 -2.90
C THR A 1 23.36 -8.33 -2.85
N GLY A 2 22.38 -9.27 -2.78
CA GLY A 2 22.64 -10.69 -2.95
C GLY A 2 23.02 -10.95 -4.40
N VAL A 3 24.18 -11.56 -4.61
CA VAL A 3 24.59 -12.04 -5.93
C VAL A 3 23.81 -13.33 -6.19
N VAL A 4 22.86 -13.29 -7.14
CA VAL A 4 22.25 -14.50 -7.69
C VAL A 4 23.30 -15.13 -8.58
N THR A 5 23.91 -16.21 -8.12
CA THR A 5 24.91 -16.95 -8.90
C THR A 5 24.21 -18.05 -9.69
N GLY A 6 24.21 -17.94 -11.02
CA GLY A 6 24.15 -19.08 -11.91
C GLY A 6 22.85 -19.41 -12.61
N GLU A 7 21.72 -18.73 -12.35
CA GLU A 7 20.50 -18.85 -13.16
C GLU A 7 20.27 -17.57 -13.95
N GLU A 8 19.96 -17.68 -15.23
CA GLU A 8 19.49 -16.54 -16.03
C GLU A 8 18.19 -16.03 -15.42
N LEU A 9 18.18 -14.77 -14.97
CA LEU A 9 16.98 -14.11 -14.51
C LEU A 9 16.05 -13.92 -15.72
N ASN A 10 14.89 -14.57 -15.69
CA ASN A 10 13.83 -14.27 -16.64
C ASN A 10 13.19 -12.92 -16.25
N ILE A 11 13.43 -11.89 -17.06
CA ILE A 11 12.90 -10.54 -16.82
C ILE A 11 11.74 -10.33 -17.79
N GLU A 12 10.54 -10.18 -17.23
CA GLU A 12 9.35 -9.78 -17.98
C GLU A 12 9.07 -8.29 -17.74
N GLN A 13 8.70 -7.59 -18.80
CA GLN A 13 8.38 -6.17 -18.72
C GLN A 13 6.91 -5.94 -19.03
N HIS A 14 6.18 -5.38 -18.06
CA HIS A 14 4.78 -5.00 -18.20
C HIS A 14 4.65 -3.48 -18.13
N THR A 15 3.91 -2.90 -19.07
CA THR A 15 3.58 -1.46 -19.06
C THR A 15 2.12 -1.31 -18.66
N LEU A 16 1.88 -0.55 -17.60
CA LEU A 16 0.51 -0.24 -17.16
C LEU A 16 0.03 1.06 -17.82
N GLU A 17 -1.10 0.98 -18.50
CA GLU A 17 -1.82 2.15 -18.98
C GLU A 17 -2.74 2.72 -17.87
N PRO A 18 -3.01 4.03 -17.86
CA PRO A 18 -2.44 5.05 -18.71
C PRO A 18 -1.01 5.42 -18.27
N VAL A 19 -0.10 5.71 -19.21
CA VAL A 19 1.28 6.13 -18.91
C VAL A 19 1.38 7.60 -18.44
N ARG A 20 0.27 8.34 -18.44
CA ARG A 20 0.16 9.71 -17.93
C ARG A 20 -1.15 9.88 -17.17
N GLY A 21 -1.14 10.75 -16.16
CA GLY A 21 -2.33 10.99 -15.36
C GLY A 21 -2.80 9.76 -14.57
N TRP A 22 -1.91 8.84 -14.28
CA TRP A 22 -2.18 7.55 -13.66
C TRP A 22 -2.25 7.58 -12.13
N ARG A 23 -1.65 8.62 -11.53
CA ARG A 23 -1.49 8.67 -10.07
C ARG A 23 -2.75 9.19 -9.40
N THR A 24 -3.43 8.30 -8.69
CA THR A 24 -4.69 8.58 -7.98
C THR A 24 -4.49 9.02 -6.54
N ARG A 25 -3.27 8.96 -6.01
CA ARG A 25 -3.00 9.43 -4.64
C ARG A 25 -1.64 10.08 -4.51
N VAL A 26 -1.59 11.11 -3.68
CA VAL A 26 -0.40 11.91 -3.47
C VAL A 26 -0.35 12.44 -2.05
N ARG A 27 0.87 12.67 -1.56
CA ARG A 27 1.15 13.35 -0.30
C ARG A 27 2.03 14.57 -0.59
N TRP A 28 1.57 15.73 -0.22
CA TRP A 28 2.28 16.99 -0.32
C TRP A 28 2.74 17.47 1.04
N GLY A 29 3.89 18.14 1.10
CA GLY A 29 4.25 18.97 2.24
C GLY A 29 3.58 20.33 2.14
N VAL A 30 3.50 21.04 3.26
CA VAL A 30 2.98 22.42 3.33
C VAL A 30 4.09 23.37 3.77
N ASP A 31 4.34 24.41 2.99
CA ASP A 31 5.36 25.41 3.28
C ASP A 31 4.94 26.41 4.38
N LYS A 32 5.82 27.32 4.72
CA LYS A 32 5.57 28.34 5.75
C LYS A 32 4.45 29.31 5.39
N GLN A 33 4.11 29.42 4.10
CA GLN A 33 3.02 30.25 3.58
C GLN A 33 1.69 29.47 3.45
N GLY A 34 1.66 28.21 3.91
CA GLY A 34 0.48 27.34 3.82
C GLY A 34 0.23 26.77 2.43
N ARG A 35 1.21 26.79 1.52
CA ARG A 35 1.08 26.25 0.16
C ARG A 35 1.49 24.78 0.15
N ALA A 36 0.64 23.93 -0.38
CA ALA A 36 0.95 22.52 -0.60
C ALA A 36 1.85 22.34 -1.84
N GLY A 37 2.75 21.38 -1.78
CA GLY A 37 3.64 21.10 -2.90
C GLY A 37 4.44 19.83 -2.74
N THR A 38 5.03 19.40 -3.85
CA THR A 38 5.88 18.20 -3.92
C THR A 38 7.30 18.53 -3.45
N ARG A 39 7.90 17.66 -2.64
CA ARG A 39 9.31 17.79 -2.26
C ARG A 39 10.23 17.63 -3.46
N GLN A 40 11.20 18.50 -3.60
CA GLN A 40 12.26 18.34 -4.59
C GLN A 40 13.12 17.11 -4.27
N ARG A 41 13.70 16.53 -5.31
CA ARG A 41 14.57 15.37 -5.14
C ARG A 41 15.78 15.72 -4.26
N ARG A 42 16.00 14.94 -3.22
CA ARG A 42 17.11 15.12 -2.25
C ARG A 42 17.11 16.49 -1.52
N SER A 43 15.94 17.10 -1.38
CA SER A 43 15.75 18.37 -0.71
C SER A 43 14.49 18.37 0.17
N ASN A 44 14.43 19.28 1.13
CA ASN A 44 13.21 19.58 1.89
C ASN A 44 12.40 20.72 1.27
N GLU A 45 12.91 21.34 0.21
CA GLU A 45 12.19 22.39 -0.51
C GLU A 45 10.97 21.84 -1.24
N LEU A 46 9.92 22.67 -1.32
CA LEU A 46 8.66 22.31 -1.94
C LEU A 46 8.45 23.07 -3.24
N VAL A 47 8.08 22.34 -4.30
CA VAL A 47 7.55 22.89 -5.53
C VAL A 47 6.06 23.10 -5.33
N THR A 48 5.64 24.36 -5.13
CA THR A 48 4.26 24.74 -4.80
C THR A 48 3.53 25.43 -5.96
N GLY A 49 4.27 25.81 -7.02
CA GLY A 49 3.73 26.57 -8.17
C GLY A 49 2.98 25.70 -9.19
N ALA A 50 3.26 24.41 -9.24
CA ALA A 50 2.62 23.48 -10.17
C ALA A 50 2.50 22.08 -9.60
N ALA A 51 1.47 21.37 -10.02
CA ALA A 51 1.27 19.96 -9.71
C ALA A 51 2.05 19.06 -10.68
N CYS A 52 2.35 17.83 -10.27
CA CYS A 52 2.97 16.82 -11.11
C CYS A 52 2.00 16.39 -12.23
N THR A 53 2.48 16.30 -13.47
CA THR A 53 1.68 15.89 -14.63
C THR A 53 1.25 14.42 -14.61
N GLN A 54 1.81 13.61 -13.72
CA GLN A 54 1.41 12.21 -13.53
C GLN A 54 0.15 12.04 -12.64
N LEU A 55 -0.31 13.13 -11.99
CA LEU A 55 -1.52 13.08 -11.20
C LEU A 55 -2.75 12.91 -12.09
N ALA A 56 -3.69 12.10 -11.63
CA ALA A 56 -4.98 11.94 -12.28
C ALA A 56 -5.69 13.30 -12.41
N PRO A 57 -6.43 13.50 -13.51
CA PRO A 57 -7.17 14.75 -13.74
C PRO A 57 -8.05 15.12 -12.52
N GLY A 58 -8.04 16.38 -12.14
CA GLY A 58 -8.81 16.90 -11.01
C GLY A 58 -8.18 16.66 -9.62
N LEU A 59 -7.24 15.73 -9.46
CA LEU A 59 -6.68 15.39 -8.13
C LEU A 59 -6.02 16.58 -7.42
N ALA A 60 -5.26 17.40 -8.15
CA ALA A 60 -4.54 18.56 -7.60
C ALA A 60 -5.30 19.89 -7.73
N GLU A 61 -6.48 19.89 -8.35
CA GLU A 61 -7.23 21.10 -8.64
C GLU A 61 -7.54 21.89 -7.36
N ARG A 62 -7.19 23.20 -7.37
CA ARG A 62 -7.33 24.12 -6.24
C ARG A 62 -6.57 23.72 -4.96
N LEU A 63 -5.71 22.71 -5.01
CA LEU A 63 -4.87 22.27 -3.87
C LEU A 63 -3.41 22.70 -4.05
N VAL A 64 -2.91 22.78 -5.30
CA VAL A 64 -1.55 23.18 -5.64
C VAL A 64 -1.58 24.21 -6.77
N GLY A 65 -0.67 25.19 -6.73
CA GLY A 65 -0.52 26.23 -7.73
C GLY A 65 -1.09 27.59 -7.31
N GLU A 66 -1.26 28.49 -8.28
CA GLU A 66 -1.79 29.84 -8.04
C GLU A 66 -3.27 29.77 -7.63
N GLY A 67 -3.66 30.59 -6.65
CA GLY A 67 -5.03 30.60 -6.15
C GLY A 67 -5.46 29.35 -5.35
N ALA A 68 -4.56 28.40 -5.13
CA ALA A 68 -4.85 27.19 -4.38
C ALA A 68 -5.18 27.49 -2.89
N ARG A 69 -5.96 26.60 -2.30
CA ARG A 69 -6.27 26.59 -0.87
C ARG A 69 -5.01 26.63 -0.01
N ARG A 70 -5.09 27.30 1.13
CA ARG A 70 -4.04 27.29 2.15
C ARG A 70 -4.32 26.23 3.21
N PHE A 71 -3.24 25.62 3.69
CA PHE A 71 -3.22 24.58 4.70
C PHE A 71 -2.37 25.01 5.89
N THR A 72 -2.37 24.24 6.95
CA THR A 72 -1.54 24.53 8.13
C THR A 72 -0.05 24.42 7.78
N PRO A 73 0.77 25.45 8.01
CA PRO A 73 2.22 25.39 7.76
C PRO A 73 2.89 24.20 8.46
N GLY A 74 3.71 23.45 7.72
CA GLY A 74 4.40 22.26 8.22
C GLY A 74 3.55 21.00 8.29
N ALA A 75 2.27 21.06 7.93
CA ALA A 75 1.42 19.90 7.77
C ALA A 75 1.79 19.08 6.52
N GLU A 76 1.17 17.93 6.38
CA GLU A 76 1.11 17.18 5.13
C GLU A 76 -0.33 17.10 4.65
N VAL A 77 -0.53 17.19 3.34
CA VAL A 77 -1.83 17.06 2.68
C VAL A 77 -1.83 15.78 1.86
N ILE A 78 -2.76 14.91 2.14
CA ILE A 78 -2.99 13.67 1.39
C ILE A 78 -4.23 13.90 0.54
N ALA A 79 -4.08 13.75 -0.78
CA ALA A 79 -5.20 13.77 -1.71
C ALA A 79 -5.31 12.43 -2.41
N VAL A 80 -6.53 11.93 -2.50
CA VAL A 80 -6.87 10.64 -3.12
C VAL A 80 -8.08 10.84 -4.02
N LEU A 81 -8.00 10.28 -5.22
CA LEU A 81 -9.15 10.03 -6.08
C LEU A 81 -9.42 8.52 -5.98
N ASP A 82 -10.55 8.13 -5.41
CA ASP A 82 -10.87 6.73 -5.15
C ASP A 82 -11.46 6.00 -6.38
N GLY A 83 -11.73 4.70 -6.24
CA GLY A 83 -12.27 3.86 -7.31
C GLY A 83 -13.67 4.25 -7.77
N GLU A 84 -14.39 5.08 -7.01
CA GLU A 84 -15.71 5.63 -7.36
C GLU A 84 -15.61 7.02 -8.00
N GLY A 85 -14.38 7.57 -8.16
CA GLY A 85 -14.15 8.90 -8.70
C GLY A 85 -14.34 10.03 -7.68
N ASN A 86 -14.52 9.72 -6.40
CA ASN A 86 -14.62 10.73 -5.36
C ASN A 86 -13.24 11.20 -4.92
N ARG A 87 -13.08 12.51 -4.74
CA ARG A 87 -11.86 13.09 -4.22
C ARG A 87 -11.95 13.25 -2.70
N HIS A 88 -10.89 12.78 -2.01
CA HIS A 88 -10.73 12.93 -0.58
C HIS A 88 -9.45 13.69 -0.30
N VAL A 89 -9.51 14.70 0.57
CA VAL A 89 -8.36 15.48 0.99
C VAL A 89 -8.29 15.47 2.52
N VAL A 90 -7.15 15.04 3.04
CA VAL A 90 -6.90 14.97 4.49
C VAL A 90 -5.63 15.73 4.82
N GLU A 91 -5.73 16.70 5.70
CA GLU A 91 -4.57 17.36 6.31
C GLU A 91 -4.11 16.55 7.53
N THR A 92 -2.82 16.30 7.63
CA THR A 92 -2.22 15.63 8.77
C THR A 92 -1.13 16.49 9.36
N ARG A 93 -1.11 16.65 10.68
CA ARG A 93 -0.09 17.41 11.39
C ARG A 93 0.31 16.76 12.69
N LYS A 94 1.57 16.91 13.06
CA LYS A 94 2.06 16.48 14.36
C LYS A 94 1.81 17.56 15.39
N ALA A 95 1.20 17.20 16.52
CA ALA A 95 1.00 18.12 17.64
C ALA A 95 1.55 17.50 18.92
N PRO A 96 2.22 18.30 19.77
CA PRO A 96 2.65 17.84 21.08
C PRO A 96 1.43 17.58 21.98
N ARG A 97 1.41 16.44 22.66
CA ARG A 97 0.42 16.07 23.68
C ARG A 97 1.16 15.61 24.92
N GLY A 98 1.49 16.53 25.80
CA GLY A 98 2.36 16.27 26.94
C GLY A 98 3.75 15.80 26.48
N ARG A 99 4.17 14.60 26.91
CA ARG A 99 5.45 13.98 26.50
C ARG A 99 5.39 13.19 25.18
N ARG A 100 4.22 13.12 24.54
CA ARG A 100 3.99 12.36 23.29
C ARG A 100 3.71 13.30 22.13
N VAL A 101 3.92 12.82 20.92
CA VAL A 101 3.51 13.50 19.69
C VAL A 101 2.31 12.76 19.12
N GLU A 102 1.20 13.46 18.96
CA GLU A 102 -0.01 12.93 18.34
C GLU A 102 -0.09 13.38 16.88
N THR A 103 -0.61 12.51 16.01
CA THR A 103 -0.95 12.88 14.64
C THR A 103 -2.41 13.27 14.57
N ILE A 104 -2.67 14.56 14.39
CA ILE A 104 -4.01 15.09 14.12
C ILE A 104 -4.31 14.88 12.65
N ARG A 105 -5.51 14.40 12.35
CA ARG A 105 -6.05 14.23 10.99
C ARG A 105 -7.32 15.05 10.86
N GLU A 106 -7.37 15.89 9.83
CA GLU A 106 -8.51 16.72 9.52
C GLU A 106 -8.98 16.42 8.09
N VAL A 107 -10.22 15.99 7.93
CA VAL A 107 -10.83 15.79 6.63
C VAL A 107 -11.20 17.14 6.06
N VAL A 108 -10.56 17.52 4.97
CA VAL A 108 -10.71 18.82 4.32
C VAL A 108 -11.73 18.75 3.19
N GLU A 109 -11.81 17.61 2.53
CA GLU A 109 -12.75 17.34 1.42
C GLU A 109 -13.09 15.85 1.36
N GLY A 110 -14.30 15.52 0.97
CA GLY A 110 -14.80 14.15 0.93
C GLY A 110 -15.07 13.57 2.32
N SER A 111 -15.21 12.25 2.41
CA SER A 111 -15.45 11.56 3.68
C SER A 111 -14.17 11.20 4.45
N GLY A 112 -13.01 11.27 3.77
CA GLY A 112 -11.75 10.75 4.31
C GLY A 112 -11.65 9.22 4.32
N LYS A 113 -12.71 8.51 3.88
CA LYS A 113 -12.76 7.06 3.66
C LYS A 113 -12.90 6.81 2.16
N VAL A 114 -11.99 6.06 1.60
CA VAL A 114 -11.93 5.71 0.18
C VAL A 114 -12.51 4.33 -0.08
N HIS A 115 -13.02 4.13 -1.29
CA HIS A 115 -13.51 2.86 -1.80
C HIS A 115 -12.73 2.51 -3.07
N GLU A 116 -12.06 1.38 -3.05
CA GLU A 116 -11.28 0.87 -4.18
C GLU A 116 -11.86 -0.47 -4.63
N HIS A 117 -11.80 -0.74 -5.92
CA HIS A 117 -12.40 -1.93 -6.52
C HIS A 117 -11.33 -2.74 -7.25
N VAL A 118 -11.21 -4.03 -6.90
CA VAL A 118 -10.31 -4.98 -7.55
C VAL A 118 -11.03 -6.32 -7.66
N ASP A 119 -11.13 -6.89 -8.85
CA ASP A 119 -11.70 -8.22 -9.13
C ASP A 119 -13.09 -8.44 -8.52
N GLY A 120 -13.95 -7.41 -8.64
CA GLY A 120 -15.31 -7.45 -8.10
C GLY A 120 -15.41 -7.27 -6.59
N ARG A 121 -14.29 -7.07 -5.90
CA ARG A 121 -14.22 -6.82 -4.45
C ARG A 121 -14.09 -5.34 -4.15
N THR A 122 -14.69 -4.90 -3.08
CA THR A 122 -14.58 -3.52 -2.59
C THR A 122 -13.73 -3.48 -1.32
N PHE A 123 -12.69 -2.64 -1.34
CA PHE A 123 -11.85 -2.34 -0.21
C PHE A 123 -12.16 -0.93 0.31
N SER A 124 -12.44 -0.81 1.61
CA SER A 124 -12.83 0.46 2.23
C SER A 124 -11.86 0.79 3.37
N PHE A 125 -11.14 1.90 3.24
CA PHE A 125 -10.10 2.27 4.22
C PHE A 125 -9.89 3.79 4.28
N PRO A 126 -9.22 4.31 5.34
CA PRO A 126 -8.91 5.72 5.43
C PRO A 126 -8.05 6.20 4.26
N ALA A 127 -8.30 7.40 3.75
CA ALA A 127 -7.49 8.02 2.68
C ALA A 127 -5.99 8.13 3.04
N THR A 128 -5.66 8.08 4.34
CA THR A 128 -4.29 8.07 4.86
C THR A 128 -3.61 6.71 4.84
N ALA A 129 -4.35 5.62 4.60
CA ALA A 129 -3.77 4.28 4.45
C ALA A 129 -2.96 4.17 3.16
N PHE A 130 -2.07 3.18 3.13
CA PHE A 130 -1.35 2.85 1.89
C PHE A 130 -2.29 2.15 0.91
N TRP A 131 -2.17 2.49 -0.34
CA TRP A 131 -2.72 1.81 -1.51
C TRP A 131 -1.86 2.12 -2.71
N GLN A 132 -1.84 1.25 -3.72
CA GLN A 132 -1.06 1.47 -4.93
C GLN A 132 -1.46 2.78 -5.61
N ALA A 133 -0.47 3.58 -6.01
CA ALA A 133 -0.73 4.92 -6.52
C ALA A 133 -1.18 4.95 -7.99
N HIS A 134 -0.83 3.93 -8.77
CA HIS A 134 -1.30 3.77 -10.14
C HIS A 134 -2.68 3.10 -10.12
N SER A 135 -3.65 3.68 -10.82
CA SER A 135 -5.05 3.20 -10.83
C SER A 135 -5.19 1.71 -11.19
N HIS A 136 -4.37 1.21 -12.10
CA HIS A 136 -4.43 -0.18 -12.56
C HIS A 136 -3.42 -1.12 -11.88
N ALA A 137 -2.53 -0.61 -11.02
CA ALA A 137 -1.53 -1.46 -10.36
C ALA A 137 -2.15 -2.51 -9.41
N PRO A 138 -3.21 -2.22 -8.64
CA PRO A 138 -3.81 -3.22 -7.77
C PRO A 138 -4.24 -4.48 -8.54
N ALA A 139 -5.02 -4.31 -9.62
CA ALA A 139 -5.47 -5.43 -10.44
C ALA A 139 -4.29 -6.14 -11.12
N ALA A 140 -3.38 -5.39 -11.75
CA ALA A 140 -2.22 -5.98 -12.42
C ALA A 140 -1.32 -6.80 -11.48
N TYR A 141 -1.12 -6.34 -10.24
CA TYR A 141 -0.35 -7.10 -9.26
C TYR A 141 -1.08 -8.35 -8.81
N THR A 142 -2.41 -8.26 -8.62
CA THR A 142 -3.23 -9.41 -8.26
C THR A 142 -3.20 -10.47 -9.35
N ASP A 143 -3.34 -10.05 -10.63
CA ASP A 143 -3.29 -10.94 -11.80
C ASP A 143 -1.93 -11.66 -11.92
N LEU A 144 -0.82 -10.90 -11.83
CA LEU A 144 0.53 -11.46 -11.90
C LEU A 144 0.81 -12.45 -10.76
N ILE A 145 0.38 -12.11 -9.54
CA ILE A 145 0.53 -13.01 -8.39
C ILE A 145 -0.33 -14.27 -8.59
N ALA A 146 -1.55 -14.13 -9.11
CA ALA A 146 -2.40 -15.27 -9.43
C ALA A 146 -1.75 -16.21 -10.45
N GLU A 147 -1.13 -15.65 -11.49
CA GLU A 147 -0.38 -16.40 -12.49
C GLU A 147 0.80 -17.16 -11.87
N TRP A 148 1.61 -16.49 -11.06
CA TRP A 148 2.80 -17.10 -10.44
C TRP A 148 2.47 -18.14 -9.36
N LEU A 149 1.33 -18.01 -8.69
CA LEU A 149 0.84 -18.98 -7.72
C LEU A 149 0.07 -20.12 -8.37
N GLY A 150 -0.49 -19.91 -9.56
CA GLY A 150 -1.37 -20.85 -10.26
C GLY A 150 -0.66 -22.12 -10.76
N GLY A 151 -1.47 -23.13 -11.12
CA GLY A 151 -0.99 -24.38 -11.72
C GLY A 151 -0.18 -25.27 -10.76
N ARG A 152 -0.24 -25.03 -9.45
CA ARG A 152 0.47 -25.78 -8.41
C ARG A 152 -0.51 -26.34 -7.39
N GLU A 153 -0.18 -27.47 -6.84
CA GLU A 153 -0.84 -28.02 -5.67
C GLU A 153 0.02 -27.69 -4.43
N TYR A 154 -0.57 -26.99 -3.48
CA TYR A 154 0.11 -26.63 -2.24
C TYR A 154 -0.13 -27.68 -1.17
N GLN A 155 0.94 -28.19 -0.56
CA GLN A 155 0.85 -29.15 0.52
C GLN A 155 0.34 -28.52 1.82
N GLU A 156 0.71 -27.25 2.05
CA GLU A 156 0.25 -26.48 3.19
C GLU A 156 -0.87 -25.52 2.75
N HIS A 157 -2.03 -25.66 3.36
CA HIS A 157 -3.23 -24.84 3.08
C HIS A 157 -3.24 -23.54 3.88
N THR A 158 -2.06 -23.02 4.17
CA THR A 158 -1.86 -21.71 4.82
C THR A 158 -0.98 -20.83 3.93
N ALA A 159 -1.31 -19.55 3.83
CA ALA A 159 -0.46 -18.58 3.16
C ALA A 159 -0.15 -17.40 4.10
N TRP A 160 0.95 -16.71 3.83
CA TRP A 160 1.29 -15.46 4.52
C TRP A 160 1.19 -14.28 3.58
N ASP A 161 0.50 -13.24 4.05
CA ASP A 161 0.44 -11.90 3.45
C ASP A 161 1.20 -10.96 4.37
N LEU A 162 2.52 -10.81 4.15
CA LEU A 162 3.40 -10.04 5.01
C LEU A 162 3.48 -8.59 4.53
N TYR A 163 3.24 -7.63 5.45
CA TYR A 163 3.01 -6.21 5.17
C TYR A 163 1.70 -5.99 4.41
N GLY A 164 0.67 -6.79 4.75
CA GLY A 164 -0.55 -6.95 3.97
C GLY A 164 -1.46 -5.72 3.89
N GLY A 165 -1.26 -4.70 4.75
CA GLY A 165 -2.04 -3.45 4.71
C GLY A 165 -3.53 -3.68 4.80
N VAL A 166 -4.26 -3.38 3.73
CA VAL A 166 -5.72 -3.57 3.64
C VAL A 166 -6.11 -4.95 3.14
N GLY A 167 -5.14 -5.83 2.86
CA GLY A 167 -5.39 -7.21 2.44
C GLY A 167 -5.62 -7.41 0.94
N LEU A 168 -4.99 -6.57 0.10
CA LEU A 168 -5.11 -6.66 -1.35
C LEU A 168 -4.82 -8.08 -1.89
N PHE A 169 -3.81 -8.76 -1.34
CA PHE A 169 -3.36 -10.07 -1.82
C PHE A 169 -4.02 -11.25 -1.10
N VAL A 170 -4.86 -11.00 -0.09
CA VAL A 170 -5.56 -12.06 0.64
C VAL A 170 -6.40 -12.96 -0.28
N PRO A 171 -7.24 -12.45 -1.21
CA PRO A 171 -8.08 -13.30 -2.04
C PRO A 171 -7.28 -14.24 -2.94
N VAL A 172 -6.24 -13.73 -3.59
CA VAL A 172 -5.42 -14.54 -4.50
C VAL A 172 -4.62 -15.59 -3.74
N LEU A 173 -4.13 -15.29 -2.54
CA LEU A 173 -3.47 -16.26 -1.66
C LEU A 173 -4.43 -17.33 -1.16
N ALA A 174 -5.62 -16.94 -0.66
CA ALA A 174 -6.65 -17.88 -0.19
C ALA A 174 -7.07 -18.85 -1.29
N HIS A 175 -7.26 -18.34 -2.52
CA HIS A 175 -7.59 -19.16 -3.68
C HIS A 175 -6.46 -20.13 -4.03
N ALA A 176 -5.21 -19.67 -4.05
CA ALA A 176 -4.06 -20.49 -4.43
C ALA A 176 -3.84 -21.67 -3.46
N VAL A 177 -3.84 -21.42 -2.15
CA VAL A 177 -3.61 -22.47 -1.15
C VAL A 177 -4.89 -23.22 -0.74
N GLN A 178 -6.05 -22.78 -1.22
CA GLN A 178 -7.37 -23.30 -0.85
C GLN A 178 -7.56 -23.38 0.67
N GLY A 179 -7.18 -22.30 1.38
CA GLY A 179 -7.19 -22.31 2.83
C GLY A 179 -6.97 -20.94 3.47
N LYS A 180 -6.37 -20.97 4.65
CA LYS A 180 -6.22 -19.79 5.51
C LYS A 180 -5.10 -18.85 5.04
N VAL A 181 -5.34 -17.54 5.12
CA VAL A 181 -4.31 -16.51 4.97
C VAL A 181 -4.03 -15.84 6.32
N ILE A 182 -2.76 -15.72 6.68
CA ILE A 182 -2.32 -14.94 7.83
C ILE A 182 -1.76 -13.63 7.29
N SER A 183 -2.51 -12.54 7.45
CA SER A 183 -2.10 -11.20 7.06
C SER A 183 -1.48 -10.48 8.25
N VAL A 184 -0.25 -9.99 8.08
CA VAL A 184 0.52 -9.33 9.13
C VAL A 184 0.87 -7.91 8.71
N ASP A 185 0.46 -6.93 9.48
CA ASP A 185 0.85 -5.53 9.31
C ASP A 185 0.81 -4.79 10.65
N TYR A 186 1.73 -3.86 10.85
CA TYR A 186 1.80 -3.03 12.07
C TYR A 186 1.08 -1.69 11.91
N SER A 187 0.74 -1.30 10.69
CA SER A 187 0.11 0.00 10.44
C SER A 187 -1.25 0.11 11.13
N PRO A 188 -1.54 1.20 11.85
CA PRO A 188 -2.88 1.44 12.37
C PRO A 188 -3.96 1.61 11.27
N ALA A 189 -3.52 1.76 10.02
CA ALA A 189 -4.39 1.84 8.85
C ALA A 189 -4.50 0.49 8.12
N ALA A 190 -3.86 -0.57 8.64
CA ALA A 190 -4.05 -1.93 8.17
C ALA A 190 -5.43 -2.42 8.63
N THR A 191 -6.31 -2.67 7.68
CA THR A 191 -7.73 -2.97 7.94
C THR A 191 -8.18 -4.25 7.25
N ALA A 192 -7.26 -5.18 6.94
CA ALA A 192 -7.61 -6.43 6.24
C ALA A 192 -8.74 -7.20 6.94
N GLY A 193 -8.73 -7.28 8.28
CA GLY A 193 -9.78 -7.94 9.05
C GLY A 193 -11.14 -7.24 9.06
N GLU A 194 -11.23 -6.00 8.58
CA GLU A 194 -12.44 -5.19 8.56
C GLU A 194 -13.03 -5.06 7.14
N GLN A 195 -12.38 -5.66 6.12
CA GLN A 195 -12.79 -5.53 4.74
C GLN A 195 -13.97 -6.45 4.43
N ALA A 196 -15.12 -5.85 4.10
CA ALA A 196 -16.28 -6.61 3.62
C ALA A 196 -15.96 -7.41 2.35
N GLY A 197 -15.07 -6.91 1.50
CA GLY A 197 -14.59 -7.59 0.30
C GLY A 197 -13.77 -8.87 0.58
N LEU A 198 -13.44 -9.16 1.84
CA LEU A 198 -12.71 -10.38 2.26
C LEU A 198 -13.56 -11.32 3.12
N ALA A 199 -14.87 -11.08 3.21
CA ALA A 199 -15.77 -11.85 4.09
C ALA A 199 -15.88 -13.34 3.72
N ASP A 200 -15.57 -13.70 2.47
CA ASP A 200 -15.52 -15.06 1.97
C ASP A 200 -14.13 -15.73 2.10
N CYS A 201 -13.14 -15.00 2.59
CA CYS A 201 -11.79 -15.50 2.81
C CYS A 201 -11.58 -15.90 4.27
N ASP A 202 -10.95 -17.06 4.51
CA ASP A 202 -10.46 -17.40 5.85
C ASP A 202 -9.16 -16.62 6.11
N VAL A 203 -9.29 -15.45 6.72
CA VAL A 203 -8.16 -14.56 7.03
C VAL A 203 -7.99 -14.32 8.51
N GLU A 204 -6.77 -14.55 9.00
CA GLU A 204 -6.34 -14.19 10.36
C GLU A 204 -5.43 -12.96 10.29
N VAL A 205 -5.85 -11.84 10.89
CA VAL A 205 -5.07 -10.60 10.88
C VAL A 205 -4.26 -10.47 12.16
N LYS A 206 -2.96 -10.21 12.00
CA LYS A 206 -2.04 -9.94 13.12
C LYS A 206 -1.56 -8.49 13.04
N SER A 207 -2.03 -7.64 13.95
CA SER A 207 -1.54 -6.27 14.10
C SER A 207 -0.20 -6.27 14.87
N ALA A 208 0.87 -6.59 14.16
CA ALA A 208 2.21 -6.72 14.72
C ALA A 208 3.28 -6.39 13.67
N LYS A 209 4.49 -6.08 14.13
CA LYS A 209 5.64 -6.01 13.22
C LYS A 209 5.96 -7.41 12.70
N VAL A 210 6.17 -7.52 11.39
CA VAL A 210 6.46 -8.79 10.72
C VAL A 210 7.68 -9.48 11.35
N GLU A 211 8.73 -8.71 11.67
CA GLU A 211 9.97 -9.20 12.29
C GLU A 211 9.75 -9.87 13.65
N GLN A 212 8.68 -9.51 14.35
CA GLN A 212 8.39 -10.05 15.68
C GLN A 212 7.60 -11.36 15.65
N VAL A 213 6.85 -11.62 14.57
CA VAL A 213 5.90 -12.73 14.53
C VAL A 213 6.19 -13.77 13.45
N ALA A 214 6.92 -13.43 12.39
CA ALA A 214 7.12 -14.29 11.22
C ALA A 214 7.66 -15.69 11.59
N ALA A 215 8.62 -15.77 12.51
CA ALA A 215 9.20 -17.04 12.96
C ALA A 215 8.23 -17.95 13.75
N GLN A 216 7.08 -17.42 14.18
CA GLN A 216 6.10 -18.14 15.00
C GLN A 216 4.82 -18.48 14.22
N LEU A 217 4.73 -18.08 12.95
CA LEU A 217 3.58 -18.37 12.11
C LEU A 217 3.56 -19.85 11.71
N PRO A 218 2.38 -20.45 11.51
CA PRO A 218 2.27 -21.79 10.93
C PRO A 218 2.95 -21.86 9.57
N LYS A 219 3.46 -23.03 9.21
CA LYS A 219 4.15 -23.24 7.94
C LYS A 219 3.26 -22.88 6.75
N PRO A 220 3.73 -22.04 5.82
CA PRO A 220 2.95 -21.61 4.66
C PRO A 220 3.28 -22.42 3.43
N GLY A 221 2.28 -22.65 2.55
CA GLY A 221 2.49 -23.09 1.19
C GLY A 221 2.97 -21.96 0.28
N ALA A 222 2.41 -20.75 0.46
CA ALA A 222 2.76 -19.57 -0.30
C ALA A 222 2.97 -18.35 0.61
N VAL A 223 3.85 -17.44 0.20
CA VAL A 223 4.14 -16.17 0.90
C VAL A 223 4.15 -15.04 -0.12
N VAL A 224 3.43 -13.96 0.15
CA VAL A 224 3.58 -12.66 -0.51
C VAL A 224 4.19 -11.69 0.49
N LEU A 225 5.19 -10.93 0.04
CA LEU A 225 5.87 -9.87 0.81
C LEU A 225 5.77 -8.57 0.03
N ASP A 226 5.16 -7.53 0.61
CA ASP A 226 5.17 -6.15 0.07
C ASP A 226 5.81 -5.19 1.09
N PRO A 227 7.14 -5.30 1.34
CA PRO A 227 7.79 -4.56 2.40
C PRO A 227 7.93 -3.07 2.05
N PRO A 228 8.18 -2.21 3.06
CA PRO A 228 8.50 -0.81 2.83
C PRO A 228 9.81 -0.67 2.04
N ARG A 229 10.08 0.54 1.53
CA ARG A 229 11.27 0.85 0.70
C ARG A 229 12.62 0.52 1.36
N THR A 230 12.65 0.31 2.65
CA THR A 230 13.83 -0.15 3.40
C THR A 230 14.07 -1.66 3.28
N GLY A 231 13.17 -2.38 2.65
CA GLY A 231 13.17 -3.84 2.54
C GLY A 231 12.55 -4.53 3.76
N ALA A 232 12.38 -5.84 3.65
CA ALA A 232 11.83 -6.68 4.72
C ALA A 232 12.80 -6.89 5.90
N GLY A 233 14.09 -6.67 5.68
CA GLY A 233 15.14 -6.97 6.66
C GLY A 233 15.55 -8.44 6.70
N GLU A 234 16.74 -8.69 7.24
CA GLU A 234 17.36 -10.01 7.25
C GLU A 234 16.56 -11.03 8.07
N ASP A 235 16.03 -10.64 9.23
CA ASP A 235 15.30 -11.54 10.13
C ASP A 235 14.00 -12.07 9.50
N VAL A 236 13.28 -11.24 8.74
CA VAL A 236 12.07 -11.67 8.02
C VAL A 236 12.43 -12.64 6.90
N ILE A 237 13.45 -12.31 6.09
CA ILE A 237 13.90 -13.19 5.01
C ILE A 237 14.37 -14.54 5.57
N ARG A 238 15.08 -14.55 6.69
CA ARG A 238 15.51 -15.77 7.37
C ARG A 238 14.32 -16.59 7.87
N SER A 239 13.28 -15.93 8.42
CA SER A 239 12.07 -16.60 8.88
C SER A 239 11.29 -17.23 7.73
N VAL A 240 11.15 -16.52 6.60
CA VAL A 240 10.52 -17.04 5.38
C VAL A 240 11.31 -18.23 4.82
N ALA A 241 12.65 -18.13 4.75
CA ALA A 241 13.49 -19.22 4.29
C ALA A 241 13.41 -20.46 5.20
N ALA A 242 13.39 -20.27 6.51
CA ALA A 242 13.25 -21.36 7.48
C ALA A 242 11.86 -22.05 7.41
N ALA A 243 10.81 -21.31 7.11
CA ALA A 243 9.46 -21.84 6.89
C ALA A 243 9.35 -22.68 5.61
N ALA A 244 10.28 -22.51 4.65
CA ALA A 244 10.40 -23.25 3.40
C ALA A 244 9.06 -23.35 2.62
N PRO A 245 8.41 -22.21 2.27
CA PRO A 245 7.21 -22.24 1.43
C PRO A 245 7.51 -22.78 0.05
N GLN A 246 6.49 -23.32 -0.64
CA GLN A 246 6.64 -23.76 -2.03
C GLN A 246 6.81 -22.58 -2.99
N THR A 247 6.24 -21.42 -2.66
CA THR A 247 6.33 -20.20 -3.47
C THR A 247 6.49 -18.96 -2.60
N VAL A 248 7.40 -18.08 -3.01
CA VAL A 248 7.55 -16.74 -2.42
C VAL A 248 7.45 -15.70 -3.53
N VAL A 249 6.57 -14.74 -3.36
CA VAL A 249 6.44 -13.56 -4.22
C VAL A 249 6.87 -12.34 -3.44
N HIS A 250 7.84 -11.61 -3.96
CA HIS A 250 8.32 -10.35 -3.37
C HIS A 250 7.89 -9.19 -4.28
N VAL A 251 7.09 -8.27 -3.73
CA VAL A 251 6.66 -7.02 -4.36
C VAL A 251 7.58 -5.91 -3.85
N GLY A 252 8.18 -5.08 -4.75
CA GLY A 252 9.14 -4.06 -4.32
C GLY A 252 9.61 -3.13 -5.41
#